data_d51593be264e11e47af3c098f4bf4342
#
_entry.id   d51593be264e11e47af3c098f4bf4342
#
_cell.length_a   1.000
_cell.length_b   1.000
_cell.length_c   1.000
_cell.angle_alpha   90.00
_cell.angle_beta   90.00
_cell.angle_gamma   90.00
#
_symmetry.space_group_name_H-M   'P 1'
#
loop_
_entity.id
_entity.type
_entity.pdbx_description
1 polymer ?
#
loop_
_entity_poly.entity_id
_entity_poly.type
_entity_poly.pdbx_seq_one_letter_code
_entity_poly.pdbx_strand_id
1 'polypeptide(L)'
;DVYKRQVMMIPTQVSAAGFIQLVNQVHLNDTYWPLIIPAIAAPAIFFYMKQYIESSMPLEVIEAARVDGSNEFRTFNAIAVPMLKPAFAVQLIFGFVASWNNFFTPALVIDSSDNWTLPIMMSILRSKLNSQNGDLGEVYMMILLSIIPVVIVYLFLSKFIVKGVALGAVKG
;
A
#
# COMPACT_ATOMS: atom_id res chain seq x y z
N ASP A 1 -13.29 -17.28 3.45
CA ASP A 1 -13.18 -15.91 4.03
C ASP A 1 -12.64 -15.89 5.47
N VAL A 2 -12.94 -16.91 6.30
CA VAL A 2 -12.44 -16.97 7.70
C VAL A 2 -10.92 -17.03 7.74
N TYR A 3 -10.29 -17.91 6.96
CA TYR A 3 -8.83 -18.05 6.90
C TYR A 3 -8.10 -16.77 6.43
N LYS A 4 -8.70 -16.04 5.47
CA LYS A 4 -8.14 -14.77 5.00
C LYS A 4 -8.12 -13.70 6.10
N ARG A 5 -9.16 -13.65 6.94
CA ARG A 5 -9.21 -12.75 8.09
C ARG A 5 -8.20 -13.15 9.17
N GLN A 6 -8.02 -14.45 9.42
CA GLN A 6 -7.03 -14.95 10.39
C GLN A 6 -5.60 -14.55 10.00
N VAL A 7 -5.24 -14.64 8.72
CA VAL A 7 -3.91 -14.22 8.23
C VAL A 7 -3.65 -12.73 8.50
N MET A 8 -4.66 -11.87 8.39
CA MET A 8 -4.51 -10.44 8.67
C MET A 8 -4.33 -10.11 10.16
N MET A 9 -4.64 -11.05 11.06
CA MET A 9 -4.47 -10.85 12.51
C MET A 9 -3.06 -11.22 13.00
N ILE A 10 -2.25 -11.85 12.16
CA ILE A 10 -0.88 -12.21 12.53
C ILE A 10 0.01 -10.95 12.43
N PRO A 11 0.62 -10.49 13.53
CA PRO A 11 1.55 -9.38 13.48
C PRO A 11 2.76 -9.69 12.59
N THR A 12 3.13 -8.78 11.71
CA THR A 12 4.29 -8.98 10.81
C THR A 12 5.60 -9.20 11.57
N GLN A 13 5.71 -8.66 12.79
CA GLN A 13 6.87 -8.83 13.66
C GLN A 13 7.09 -10.29 14.07
N VAL A 14 6.02 -11.08 14.22
CA VAL A 14 6.11 -12.50 14.58
C VAL A 14 6.75 -13.33 13.47
N SER A 15 6.49 -12.96 12.22
CA SER A 15 7.03 -13.65 11.03
C SER A 15 8.42 -13.15 10.61
N ALA A 16 8.98 -12.15 11.28
CA ALA A 16 10.22 -11.49 10.87
C ALA A 16 11.41 -12.47 10.72
N ALA A 17 11.61 -13.38 11.69
CA ALA A 17 12.71 -14.33 11.64
C ALA A 17 12.62 -15.28 10.43
N GLY A 18 11.42 -15.82 10.17
CA GLY A 18 11.19 -16.66 8.99
C GLY A 18 11.33 -15.89 7.69
N PHE A 19 10.91 -14.62 7.67
CA PHE A 19 11.06 -13.75 6.51
C PHE A 19 12.53 -13.49 6.18
N ILE A 20 13.36 -13.13 7.16
CA ILE A 20 14.81 -12.93 6.98
C ILE A 20 15.46 -14.21 6.46
N GLN A 21 15.12 -15.36 7.06
CA GLN A 21 15.67 -16.65 6.63
C GLN A 21 15.32 -16.95 5.16
N LEU A 22 14.08 -16.70 4.76
CA LEU A 22 13.64 -16.87 3.37
C LEU A 22 14.40 -15.96 2.41
N VAL A 23 14.51 -14.66 2.76
CA VAL A 23 15.23 -13.65 1.96
C VAL A 23 16.68 -14.05 1.76
N ASN A 24 17.34 -14.56 2.83
CA ASN A 24 18.71 -15.09 2.77
C ASN A 24 18.82 -16.31 1.84
N GLN A 25 17.90 -17.26 1.93
CA GLN A 25 17.90 -18.47 1.10
C GLN A 25 17.76 -18.18 -0.39
N VAL A 26 16.97 -17.16 -0.75
CA VAL A 26 16.75 -16.75 -2.15
C VAL A 26 17.74 -15.67 -2.62
N HIS A 27 18.74 -15.33 -1.79
CA HIS A 27 19.79 -14.35 -2.10
C HIS A 27 19.27 -12.96 -2.54
N LEU A 28 18.21 -12.50 -1.88
CA LEU A 28 17.61 -11.19 -2.15
C LEU A 28 17.95 -10.13 -1.07
N ASN A 29 18.91 -10.41 -0.19
CA ASN A 29 19.37 -9.44 0.81
C ASN A 29 19.90 -8.19 0.13
N ASP A 30 19.77 -7.06 0.84
CA ASP A 30 20.22 -5.74 0.40
C ASP A 30 19.68 -5.32 -0.96
N THR A 31 18.45 -5.78 -1.28
CA THR A 31 17.69 -5.38 -2.47
C THR A 31 16.29 -4.92 -2.09
N TYR A 32 15.58 -4.24 -3.01
CA TYR A 32 14.20 -3.83 -2.80
C TYR A 32 13.16 -4.94 -3.07
N TRP A 33 13.56 -6.07 -3.64
CA TRP A 33 12.65 -7.17 -3.99
C TRP A 33 11.87 -7.74 -2.80
N PRO A 34 12.48 -7.95 -1.61
CA PRO A 34 11.75 -8.40 -0.43
C PRO A 34 10.67 -7.42 0.06
N LEU A 35 10.76 -6.15 -0.34
CA LEU A 35 9.75 -5.14 -0.02
C LEU A 35 8.62 -5.13 -1.05
N ILE A 36 8.91 -5.44 -2.32
CA ILE A 36 7.98 -5.36 -3.45
C ILE A 36 7.16 -6.64 -3.60
N ILE A 37 7.81 -7.82 -3.57
CA ILE A 37 7.14 -9.10 -3.86
C ILE A 37 5.98 -9.39 -2.89
N PRO A 38 6.11 -9.26 -1.56
CA PRO A 38 5.01 -9.51 -0.64
C PRO A 38 3.85 -8.51 -0.78
N ALA A 39 4.14 -7.28 -1.24
CA ALA A 39 3.13 -6.25 -1.42
C ALA A 39 2.17 -6.56 -2.59
N ILE A 40 2.58 -7.37 -3.58
CA ILE A 40 1.74 -7.79 -4.71
C ILE A 40 0.54 -8.62 -4.24
N ALA A 41 0.71 -9.41 -3.17
CA ALA A 41 -0.31 -10.30 -2.63
C ALA A 41 -0.78 -9.86 -1.24
N ALA A 42 -1.17 -8.58 -1.08
CA ALA A 42 -1.63 -8.03 0.19
C ALA A 42 -3.07 -8.48 0.53
N PRO A 43 -3.30 -9.37 1.53
CA PRO A 43 -4.63 -9.88 1.88
C PRO A 43 -5.62 -8.79 2.26
N ALA A 44 -5.15 -7.73 2.93
CA ALA A 44 -5.98 -6.61 3.34
C ALA A 44 -6.55 -5.82 2.15
N ILE A 45 -5.71 -5.58 1.11
CA ILE A 45 -6.15 -4.91 -0.12
C ILE A 45 -7.18 -5.78 -0.84
N PHE A 46 -6.92 -7.07 -0.99
CA PHE A 46 -7.85 -8.01 -1.60
C PHE A 46 -9.20 -8.02 -0.87
N PHE A 47 -9.19 -8.10 0.46
CA PHE A 47 -10.40 -8.13 1.27
C PHE A 47 -11.21 -6.83 1.10
N TYR A 48 -10.55 -5.67 1.17
CA TYR A 48 -11.20 -4.38 0.97
C TYR A 48 -11.83 -4.28 -0.43
N MET A 49 -11.09 -4.64 -1.48
CA MET A 49 -11.59 -4.59 -2.86
C MET A 49 -12.79 -5.52 -3.05
N LYS A 50 -12.75 -6.72 -2.47
CA LYS A 50 -13.87 -7.66 -2.50
C LYS A 50 -15.11 -7.06 -1.84
N GLN A 51 -14.99 -6.49 -0.64
CA GLN A 51 -16.11 -5.86 0.08
C GLN A 51 -16.67 -4.65 -0.69
N TYR A 52 -15.79 -3.88 -1.31
CA TYR A 52 -16.24 -2.74 -2.12
C TYR A 52 -17.01 -3.19 -3.36
N ILE A 53 -16.57 -4.24 -4.05
CA ILE A 53 -17.28 -4.82 -5.19
C ILE A 53 -18.67 -5.29 -4.76
N GLU A 54 -18.75 -6.07 -3.68
CA GLU A 54 -20.03 -6.62 -3.17
C GLU A 54 -21.03 -5.51 -2.77
N SER A 55 -20.54 -4.37 -2.28
CA SER A 55 -21.40 -3.27 -1.83
C SER A 55 -21.75 -2.25 -2.91
N SER A 56 -20.90 -2.08 -3.92
CA SER A 56 -20.98 -0.94 -4.85
C SER A 56 -21.25 -1.33 -6.30
N MET A 57 -21.19 -2.63 -6.64
CA MET A 57 -21.42 -3.11 -8.00
C MET A 57 -22.70 -3.96 -8.04
N PRO A 58 -23.81 -3.41 -8.57
CA PRO A 58 -25.04 -4.18 -8.76
C PRO A 58 -24.83 -5.32 -9.74
N LEU A 59 -25.32 -6.53 -9.39
CA LEU A 59 -25.19 -7.72 -10.22
C LEU A 59 -25.90 -7.54 -11.56
N GLU A 60 -27.00 -6.79 -11.55
CA GLU A 60 -27.83 -6.51 -12.71
C GLU A 60 -27.05 -5.82 -13.85
N VAL A 61 -26.06 -4.99 -13.50
CA VAL A 61 -25.20 -4.31 -14.50
C VAL A 61 -24.32 -5.35 -15.23
N ILE A 62 -23.82 -6.34 -14.52
CA ILE A 62 -23.01 -7.40 -15.09
C ILE A 62 -23.87 -8.36 -15.93
N GLU A 63 -25.08 -8.68 -15.46
CA GLU A 63 -26.02 -9.51 -16.20
C GLU A 63 -26.50 -8.84 -17.48
N ALA A 64 -26.81 -7.54 -17.45
CA ALA A 64 -27.15 -6.77 -18.64
C ALA A 64 -26.02 -6.78 -19.68
N ALA A 65 -24.77 -6.59 -19.25
CA ALA A 65 -23.63 -6.66 -20.15
C ALA A 65 -23.46 -8.05 -20.81
N ARG A 66 -23.78 -9.13 -20.08
CA ARG A 66 -23.76 -10.50 -20.64
C ARG A 66 -24.86 -10.69 -21.67
N VAL A 67 -26.07 -10.19 -21.43
CA VAL A 67 -27.18 -10.19 -22.39
C VAL A 67 -26.79 -9.44 -23.66
N ASP A 68 -26.06 -8.32 -23.55
CA ASP A 68 -25.54 -7.55 -24.66
C ASP A 68 -24.37 -8.23 -25.40
N GLY A 69 -24.01 -9.46 -25.03
CA GLY A 69 -22.95 -10.25 -25.67
C GLY A 69 -21.52 -9.84 -25.25
N SER A 70 -21.37 -9.08 -24.16
CA SER A 70 -20.04 -8.75 -23.63
C SER A 70 -19.40 -9.97 -23.00
N ASN A 71 -18.13 -10.25 -23.36
CA ASN A 71 -17.37 -11.30 -22.69
C ASN A 71 -16.84 -10.79 -21.31
N GLU A 72 -16.46 -11.74 -20.44
CA GLU A 72 -16.02 -11.44 -19.06
C GLU A 72 -14.87 -10.43 -19.00
N PHE A 73 -13.88 -10.54 -19.90
CA PHE A 73 -12.74 -9.65 -19.94
C PHE A 73 -13.13 -8.21 -20.33
N ARG A 74 -14.02 -8.07 -21.31
CA ARG A 74 -14.58 -6.77 -21.72
C ARG A 74 -15.44 -6.17 -20.62
N THR A 75 -16.32 -6.95 -20.01
CA THR A 75 -17.16 -6.53 -18.89
C THR A 75 -16.31 -6.05 -17.72
N PHE A 76 -15.25 -6.79 -17.39
CA PHE A 76 -14.32 -6.40 -16.32
C PHE A 76 -13.66 -5.04 -16.63
N ASN A 77 -13.04 -4.89 -17.81
CA ASN A 77 -12.29 -3.68 -18.12
C ASN A 77 -13.17 -2.47 -18.42
N ALA A 78 -14.28 -2.65 -19.11
CA ALA A 78 -15.13 -1.55 -19.58
C ALA A 78 -16.18 -1.11 -18.54
N ILE A 79 -16.57 -1.99 -17.62
CA ILE A 79 -17.63 -1.72 -16.64
C ILE A 79 -17.07 -1.79 -15.22
N ALA A 80 -16.52 -2.93 -14.79
CA ALA A 80 -16.12 -3.12 -13.41
C ALA A 80 -14.95 -2.19 -13.01
N VAL A 81 -13.85 -2.15 -13.76
CA VAL A 81 -12.68 -1.30 -13.45
C VAL A 81 -13.04 0.18 -13.34
N PRO A 82 -13.82 0.81 -14.24
CA PRO A 82 -14.26 2.18 -14.07
C PRO A 82 -15.07 2.44 -12.80
N MET A 83 -15.96 1.51 -12.42
CA MET A 83 -16.75 1.62 -11.18
C MET A 83 -15.90 1.49 -9.93
N LEU A 84 -14.78 0.76 -10.00
CA LEU A 84 -13.85 0.56 -8.88
C LEU A 84 -12.82 1.68 -8.71
N LYS A 85 -12.77 2.68 -9.58
CA LYS A 85 -11.80 3.79 -9.48
C LYS A 85 -11.70 4.44 -8.09
N PRO A 86 -12.80 4.71 -7.36
CA PRO A 86 -12.70 5.27 -6.02
C PRO A 86 -12.01 4.32 -5.04
N ALA A 87 -12.32 3.03 -5.10
CA ALA A 87 -11.68 2.02 -4.24
C ALA A 87 -10.18 1.88 -4.53
N PHE A 88 -9.80 1.89 -5.81
CA PHE A 88 -8.38 1.91 -6.20
C PHE A 88 -7.67 3.15 -5.65
N ALA A 89 -8.27 4.33 -5.76
CA ALA A 89 -7.67 5.55 -5.22
C ALA A 89 -7.43 5.48 -3.71
N VAL A 90 -8.40 4.96 -2.96
CA VAL A 90 -8.27 4.73 -1.51
C VAL A 90 -7.12 3.76 -1.21
N GLN A 91 -7.06 2.62 -1.89
CA GLN A 91 -6.02 1.62 -1.68
C GLN A 91 -4.63 2.10 -2.11
N LEU A 92 -4.54 2.88 -3.19
CA LEU A 92 -3.29 3.49 -3.62
C LEU A 92 -2.74 4.48 -2.58
N ILE A 93 -3.59 5.31 -1.97
CA ILE A 93 -3.16 6.23 -0.91
C ILE A 93 -2.69 5.44 0.31
N PHE A 94 -3.51 4.52 0.82
CA PHE A 94 -3.15 3.75 2.01
C PHE A 94 -1.91 2.87 1.78
N GLY A 95 -1.82 2.20 0.63
CA GLY A 95 -0.67 1.38 0.27
C GLY A 95 0.60 2.23 0.13
N PHE A 96 0.51 3.41 -0.52
CA PHE A 96 1.64 4.33 -0.61
C PHE A 96 2.09 4.81 0.76
N VAL A 97 1.18 5.31 1.61
CA VAL A 97 1.51 5.81 2.94
C VAL A 97 2.09 4.71 3.82
N ALA A 98 1.53 3.50 3.78
CA ALA A 98 2.05 2.36 4.53
C ALA A 98 3.47 1.97 4.09
N SER A 99 3.73 1.91 2.78
CA SER A 99 5.06 1.60 2.22
C SER A 99 6.06 2.72 2.49
N TRP A 100 5.64 3.98 2.31
CA TRP A 100 6.48 5.15 2.51
C TRP A 100 6.98 5.29 3.95
N ASN A 101 6.13 4.95 4.92
CA ASN A 101 6.47 5.04 6.34
C ASN A 101 7.01 3.72 6.92
N ASN A 102 7.18 2.68 6.09
CA ASN A 102 7.65 1.39 6.56
C ASN A 102 9.14 1.46 6.91
N PHE A 103 9.44 1.38 8.20
CA PHE A 103 10.79 1.25 8.73
C PHE A 103 11.17 -0.20 8.98
N PHE A 104 10.23 -0.98 9.54
CA PHE A 104 10.52 -2.29 10.13
C PHE A 104 11.05 -3.28 9.08
N THR A 105 10.31 -3.50 7.99
CA THR A 105 10.72 -4.49 6.98
C THR A 105 12.02 -4.10 6.25
N PRO A 106 12.20 -2.83 5.78
CA PRO A 106 13.48 -2.41 5.23
C PRO A 106 14.66 -2.59 6.17
N ALA A 107 14.50 -2.27 7.47
CA ALA A 107 15.57 -2.43 8.45
C ALA A 107 15.98 -3.89 8.72
N LEU A 108 15.18 -4.87 8.28
CA LEU A 108 15.52 -6.29 8.39
C LEU A 108 16.32 -6.83 7.19
N VAL A 109 16.25 -6.18 6.03
CA VAL A 109 16.73 -6.76 4.77
C VAL A 109 17.65 -5.84 3.96
N ILE A 110 17.80 -4.58 4.37
CA ILE A 110 18.66 -3.59 3.70
C ILE A 110 19.84 -3.26 4.60
N ASP A 111 21.04 -3.56 4.14
CA ASP A 111 22.28 -3.37 4.89
C ASP A 111 23.09 -2.17 4.38
N SER A 112 23.21 -1.99 3.05
CA SER A 112 24.06 -0.94 2.48
C SER A 112 23.43 0.44 2.56
N SER A 113 24.25 1.47 2.78
CA SER A 113 23.81 2.87 2.83
C SER A 113 23.17 3.35 1.54
N ASP A 114 23.57 2.80 0.41
CA ASP A 114 23.09 3.19 -0.91
C ASP A 114 21.63 2.79 -1.15
N ASN A 115 21.16 1.77 -0.42
CA ASN A 115 19.82 1.22 -0.51
C ASN A 115 18.90 1.68 0.64
N TRP A 116 19.40 2.51 1.58
CA TRP A 116 18.59 2.93 2.71
C TRP A 116 17.32 3.64 2.29
N THR A 117 16.20 3.22 2.86
CA THR A 117 14.93 3.95 2.73
C THR A 117 14.92 5.19 3.63
N LEU A 118 14.05 6.14 3.30
CA LEU A 118 13.93 7.38 4.07
C LEU A 118 13.69 7.15 5.58
N PRO A 119 12.83 6.23 6.03
CA PRO A 119 12.67 5.91 7.45
C PRO A 119 13.95 5.38 8.12
N ILE A 120 14.78 4.60 7.43
CA ILE A 120 16.08 4.16 7.95
C ILE A 120 17.00 5.37 8.14
N MET A 121 17.13 6.21 7.11
CA MET A 121 17.95 7.42 7.18
C MET A 121 17.51 8.34 8.33
N MET A 122 16.20 8.54 8.52
CA MET A 122 15.65 9.32 9.62
C MET A 122 16.02 8.74 10.99
N SER A 123 15.99 7.41 11.13
CA SER A 123 16.39 6.72 12.37
C SER A 123 17.88 6.94 12.69
N ILE A 124 18.74 6.87 11.68
CA ILE A 124 20.17 7.09 11.80
C ILE A 124 20.49 8.55 12.19
N LEU A 125 19.86 9.53 11.51
CA LEU A 125 20.02 10.95 11.83
C LEU A 125 19.58 11.25 13.26
N ARG A 126 18.46 10.69 13.69
CA ARG A 126 17.98 10.83 15.07
C ARG A 126 18.96 10.22 16.09
N SER A 127 19.56 9.08 15.76
CA SER A 127 20.59 8.46 16.61
C SER A 127 21.85 9.34 16.72
N LYS A 128 22.30 9.93 15.61
CA LYS A 128 23.43 10.90 15.61
C LYS A 128 23.14 12.12 16.48
N LEU A 129 21.92 12.64 16.41
CA LEU A 129 21.49 13.78 17.23
C LEU A 129 21.57 13.47 18.73
N ASN A 130 21.12 12.28 19.13
CA ASN A 130 21.17 11.83 20.53
C ASN A 130 22.61 11.65 21.04
N SER A 131 23.56 11.38 20.17
CA SER A 131 25.00 11.24 20.51
C SER A 131 25.78 12.55 20.41
N GLN A 132 25.12 13.70 20.29
CA GLN A 132 25.68 15.07 20.14
C GLN A 132 26.53 15.26 18.87
N ASN A 133 26.51 14.33 17.92
CA ASN A 133 27.23 14.42 16.65
C ASN A 133 26.32 14.74 15.46
N GLY A 134 25.05 15.15 15.71
CA GLY A 134 24.06 15.41 14.69
C GLY A 134 23.70 16.89 14.57
N ASP A 135 23.23 17.26 13.38
CA ASP A 135 22.68 18.60 13.10
C ASP A 135 21.13 18.53 13.08
N LEU A 136 20.49 19.39 13.86
CA LEU A 136 19.03 19.54 13.85
C LEU A 136 18.51 20.00 12.49
N GLY A 137 19.29 20.79 11.75
CA GLY A 137 18.93 21.24 10.41
C GLY A 137 18.78 20.09 9.43
N GLU A 138 19.68 19.08 9.47
CA GLU A 138 19.57 17.87 8.66
C GLU A 138 18.28 17.11 8.97
N VAL A 139 17.94 16.97 10.24
CA VAL A 139 16.71 16.27 10.66
C VAL A 139 15.46 16.99 10.16
N TYR A 140 15.38 18.31 10.32
CA TYR A 140 14.24 19.09 9.83
C TYR A 140 14.13 19.07 8.30
N MET A 141 15.24 19.14 7.59
CA MET A 141 15.26 19.03 6.14
C MET A 141 14.72 17.67 5.67
N MET A 142 15.15 16.58 6.30
CA MET A 142 14.65 15.23 5.99
C MET A 142 13.15 15.08 6.29
N ILE A 143 12.66 15.67 7.38
CA ILE A 143 11.22 15.69 7.69
C ILE A 143 10.46 16.41 6.57
N LEU A 144 10.91 17.58 6.14
CA LEU A 144 10.27 18.31 5.04
C LEU A 144 10.26 17.50 3.75
N LEU A 145 11.40 16.90 3.37
CA LEU A 145 11.49 16.06 2.19
C LEU A 145 10.58 14.83 2.28
N SER A 146 10.38 14.29 3.48
CA SER A 146 9.51 13.10 3.68
C SER A 146 8.02 13.41 3.51
N ILE A 147 7.59 14.64 3.77
CA ILE A 147 6.19 15.05 3.67
C ILE A 147 5.79 15.31 2.21
N ILE A 148 6.68 15.87 1.39
CA ILE A 148 6.39 16.30 0.02
C ILE A 148 5.75 15.19 -0.84
N PRO A 149 6.31 13.97 -0.96
CA PRO A 149 5.72 12.92 -1.78
C PRO A 149 4.34 12.48 -1.29
N VAL A 150 4.12 12.46 0.02
CA VAL A 150 2.82 12.10 0.62
C VAL A 150 1.76 13.13 0.24
N VAL A 151 2.08 14.40 0.35
CA VAL A 151 1.17 15.50 -0.05
C VAL A 151 0.88 15.43 -1.55
N ILE A 152 1.90 15.22 -2.38
CA ILE A 152 1.72 15.10 -3.83
C ILE A 152 0.75 13.96 -4.17
N VAL A 153 1.00 12.75 -3.65
CA VAL A 153 0.14 11.58 -3.89
C VAL A 153 -1.28 11.84 -3.42
N TYR A 154 -1.44 12.42 -2.23
CA TYR A 154 -2.75 12.78 -1.70
C TYR A 154 -3.50 13.78 -2.60
N LEU A 155 -2.86 14.84 -3.05
CA LEU A 155 -3.48 15.85 -3.91
C LEU A 155 -3.95 15.26 -5.25
N PHE A 156 -3.19 14.36 -5.84
CA PHE A 156 -3.58 13.70 -7.10
C PHE A 156 -4.75 12.73 -6.94
N LEU A 157 -4.81 12.00 -5.81
CA LEU A 157 -5.78 10.92 -5.62
C LEU A 157 -7.04 11.35 -4.86
N SER A 158 -7.00 12.44 -4.08
CA SER A 158 -8.11 12.92 -3.25
C SER A 158 -9.39 13.18 -4.06
N LYS A 159 -9.26 13.71 -5.28
CA LYS A 159 -10.38 13.96 -6.17
C LYS A 159 -11.21 12.71 -6.52
N PHE A 160 -10.60 11.54 -6.53
CA PHE A 160 -11.30 10.27 -6.81
C PHE A 160 -12.05 9.77 -5.59
N ILE A 161 -11.54 10.03 -4.37
CA ILE A 161 -12.19 9.68 -3.11
C ILE A 161 -13.48 10.49 -2.95
N VAL A 162 -13.40 11.82 -3.12
CA VAL A 162 -14.54 12.71 -2.95
C VAL A 162 -15.69 12.33 -3.90
N LYS A 163 -15.37 12.01 -5.16
CA LYS A 163 -16.38 11.57 -6.13
C LYS A 163 -17.04 10.24 -5.72
N GLY A 164 -16.29 9.30 -5.15
CA GLY A 164 -16.82 8.00 -4.71
C GLY A 164 -17.73 8.12 -3.49
N VAL A 165 -17.36 8.96 -2.53
CA VAL A 165 -18.16 9.21 -1.31
C VAL A 165 -19.48 9.93 -1.65
N ALA A 166 -19.44 10.89 -2.56
CA ALA A 166 -20.63 11.62 -2.99
C ALA A 166 -21.68 10.71 -3.66
N LEU A 167 -21.25 9.72 -4.45
CA LEU A 167 -22.14 8.74 -5.07
C LEU A 167 -22.75 7.76 -4.05
N GLY A 168 -22.07 7.46 -2.95
CA GLY A 168 -22.59 6.63 -1.86
C GLY A 168 -23.57 7.34 -0.94
N ALA A 169 -23.42 8.65 -0.76
CA ALA A 169 -24.28 9.46 0.12
C ALA A 169 -25.68 9.76 -0.47
N VAL A 170 -25.88 9.59 -1.77
CA VAL A 170 -27.17 9.83 -2.46
C VAL A 170 -28.10 8.62 -2.39
N LYS A 171 -27.64 7.47 -1.86
CA LYS A 171 -28.44 6.23 -1.69
C LYS A 171 -29.08 6.07 -0.30
N GLY A 172 -29.05 7.11 0.55
CA GLY A 172 -29.76 7.14 1.83
C GLY A 172 -31.09 7.86 1.74
#